data_380207742472e546284e947819578807
#
_entry.id   380207742472e546284e947819578807
#
_cell.length_a   1.000
_cell.length_b   1.000
_cell.length_c   1.000
_cell.angle_alpha   90.00
_cell.angle_beta   90.00
_cell.angle_gamma   90.00
#
_symmetry.space_group_name_H-M   'P 1'
#
loop_
_entity.id
_entity.type
_entity.pdbx_description
1 polymer ?
#
loop_
_entity_poly.entity_id
_entity_poly.type
_entity_poly.pdbx_seq_one_letter_code
_entity_poly.pdbx_strand_id
1 'polypeptide(L)'
;IGHSYTDDRFAQNWLGARAAGIFRAAYHVLRPDHDPVAQIDRFASVVGEAGDLPHVLDVELTGEQPDRVIRERTLACLRELEGRFGRKPLVYTADWFWTPHIGAQPGVADYDLWVAHYYWPTVQEPKVPAGWSTWRLWQHSNRGQVAGIPARVDLDFFGGTMEELIAYAGGDPNPPPPPGIEPRVRNLERWAGELDAWARGQGYDGVRPTGIG
;
A
#
# COMPACT_ATOMS: atom_id res chain seq x y z
N ILE A 1 -5.48 8.68 -7.67
CA ILE A 1 -6.73 9.30 -8.17
C ILE A 1 -7.30 10.14 -7.04
N GLY A 2 -7.54 11.40 -7.28
CA GLY A 2 -8.21 12.30 -6.34
C GLY A 2 -9.65 12.58 -6.76
N HIS A 3 -10.32 13.45 -6.00
CA HIS A 3 -11.69 13.88 -6.28
C HIS A 3 -11.87 14.46 -7.70
N SER A 4 -10.95 15.30 -8.17
CA SER A 4 -11.00 15.93 -9.51
C SER A 4 -9.79 15.61 -10.40
N TYR A 5 -8.81 14.89 -9.88
CA TYR A 5 -7.57 14.57 -10.56
C TYR A 5 -7.48 13.08 -10.86
N THR A 6 -6.99 12.76 -12.03
CA THR A 6 -6.55 11.41 -12.43
C THR A 6 -5.15 11.55 -13.00
N ASP A 7 -4.23 10.69 -12.59
CA ASP A 7 -2.90 10.62 -13.18
C ASP A 7 -3.01 10.37 -14.69
N ASP A 8 -2.42 11.23 -15.50
CA ASP A 8 -2.46 11.14 -16.96
C ASP A 8 -1.85 9.84 -17.50
N ARG A 9 -1.00 9.19 -16.69
CA ARG A 9 -0.37 7.91 -17.01
C ARG A 9 -1.11 6.71 -16.41
N PHE A 10 -2.22 6.93 -15.69
CA PHE A 10 -2.92 5.84 -14.98
C PHE A 10 -3.22 4.66 -15.91
N ALA A 11 -3.91 4.89 -17.02
CA ALA A 11 -4.27 3.82 -17.94
C ALA A 11 -3.05 3.08 -18.52
N GLN A 12 -2.02 3.83 -18.90
CA GLN A 12 -0.77 3.25 -19.42
C GLN A 12 -0.07 2.40 -18.36
N ASN A 13 0.06 2.91 -17.14
CA ASN A 13 0.72 2.22 -16.02
C ASN A 13 -0.09 1.00 -15.60
N TRP A 14 -1.43 1.12 -15.52
CA TRP A 14 -2.33 0.04 -15.14
C TRP A 14 -2.24 -1.15 -16.08
N LEU A 15 -2.30 -0.88 -17.39
CA LEU A 15 -2.19 -1.93 -18.42
C LEU A 15 -0.76 -2.46 -18.54
N GLY A 16 0.23 -1.59 -18.44
CA GLY A 16 1.65 -1.97 -18.53
C GLY A 16 2.07 -2.87 -17.37
N ALA A 17 1.66 -2.57 -16.14
CA ALA A 17 1.94 -3.39 -14.97
C ALA A 17 1.28 -4.78 -15.09
N ARG A 18 0.02 -4.83 -15.56
CA ARG A 18 -0.65 -6.11 -15.86
C ARG A 18 0.11 -6.93 -16.90
N ALA A 19 0.46 -6.31 -18.02
CA ALA A 19 1.21 -6.99 -19.09
C ALA A 19 2.58 -7.48 -18.64
N ALA A 20 3.14 -6.80 -17.63
CA ALA A 20 4.41 -7.16 -17.01
C ALA A 20 4.27 -8.19 -15.86
N GLY A 21 3.06 -8.64 -15.51
CA GLY A 21 2.81 -9.56 -14.40
C GLY A 21 3.12 -8.95 -13.02
N ILE A 22 3.02 -7.63 -12.89
CA ILE A 22 3.21 -6.91 -11.61
C ILE A 22 1.86 -6.79 -10.93
N PHE A 23 1.79 -7.16 -9.65
CA PHE A 23 0.59 -6.95 -8.85
C PHE A 23 0.23 -5.47 -8.75
N ARG A 24 -1.06 -5.18 -8.95
CA ARG A 24 -1.55 -3.80 -9.06
C ARG A 24 -2.60 -3.49 -8.02
N ALA A 25 -2.54 -2.30 -7.49
CA ALA A 25 -3.65 -1.63 -6.84
C ALA A 25 -3.71 -0.18 -7.31
N ALA A 26 -4.90 0.40 -7.27
CA ALA A 26 -5.06 1.83 -7.42
C ALA A 26 -5.33 2.47 -6.06
N TYR A 27 -4.92 3.71 -5.85
CA TYR A 27 -5.23 4.44 -4.63
C TYR A 27 -6.07 5.69 -4.91
N HIS A 28 -6.93 6.01 -3.96
CA HIS A 28 -7.72 7.25 -3.92
C HIS A 28 -7.28 8.10 -2.75
N VAL A 29 -6.91 9.35 -3.01
CA VAL A 29 -6.62 10.34 -1.98
C VAL A 29 -7.93 10.89 -1.45
N LEU A 30 -8.23 10.62 -0.19
CA LEU A 30 -9.44 11.09 0.48
C LEU A 30 -9.46 12.61 0.57
N ARG A 31 -10.56 13.18 0.14
CA ARG A 31 -10.89 14.59 0.33
C ARG A 31 -12.06 14.71 1.32
N PRO A 32 -11.78 14.98 2.61
CA PRO A 32 -12.83 15.05 3.63
C PRO A 32 -13.85 16.17 3.42
N ASP A 33 -13.52 17.16 2.62
CA ASP A 33 -14.39 18.27 2.21
C ASP A 33 -15.42 17.90 1.13
N HIS A 34 -15.32 16.69 0.54
CA HIS A 34 -16.20 16.22 -0.53
C HIS A 34 -17.06 15.02 -0.12
N ASP A 35 -18.14 14.78 -0.86
CA ASP A 35 -19.04 13.65 -0.64
C ASP A 35 -18.31 12.30 -0.86
N PRO A 36 -18.37 11.36 0.10
CA PRO A 36 -17.64 10.09 0.03
C PRO A 36 -18.12 9.19 -1.11
N VAL A 37 -19.42 9.14 -1.38
CA VAL A 37 -19.97 8.29 -2.44
C VAL A 37 -19.51 8.81 -3.80
N ALA A 38 -19.62 10.12 -4.04
CA ALA A 38 -19.22 10.74 -5.30
C ALA A 38 -17.72 10.55 -5.58
N GLN A 39 -16.85 10.61 -4.55
CA GLN A 39 -15.43 10.36 -4.70
C GLN A 39 -15.13 8.93 -5.14
N ILE A 40 -15.78 7.96 -4.51
CA ILE A 40 -15.55 6.54 -4.79
C ILE A 40 -16.22 6.13 -6.11
N ASP A 41 -17.37 6.71 -6.47
CA ASP A 41 -17.97 6.54 -7.79
C ASP A 41 -17.02 6.99 -8.91
N ARG A 42 -16.41 8.16 -8.74
CA ARG A 42 -15.41 8.63 -9.67
C ARG A 42 -14.20 7.70 -9.73
N PHE A 43 -13.65 7.30 -8.57
CA PHE A 43 -12.54 6.36 -8.49
C PHE A 43 -12.87 5.07 -9.24
N ALA A 44 -14.02 4.45 -8.96
CA ALA A 44 -14.47 3.23 -9.59
C ALA A 44 -14.66 3.39 -11.11
N SER A 45 -15.18 4.55 -11.56
CA SER A 45 -15.35 4.83 -12.99
C SER A 45 -14.01 4.93 -13.76
N VAL A 46 -12.95 5.37 -13.09
CA VAL A 46 -11.61 5.47 -13.68
C VAL A 46 -10.89 4.12 -13.66
N VAL A 47 -10.96 3.40 -12.55
CA VAL A 47 -10.25 2.13 -12.37
C VAL A 47 -10.93 0.99 -13.12
N GLY A 48 -12.26 0.91 -13.08
CA GLY A 48 -13.10 -0.01 -13.84
C GLY A 48 -13.11 -1.46 -13.37
N GLU A 49 -12.05 -1.93 -12.73
CA GLU A 49 -11.90 -3.33 -12.29
C GLU A 49 -11.19 -3.42 -10.92
N ALA A 50 -11.33 -4.56 -10.25
CA ALA A 50 -10.54 -4.85 -9.05
C ALA A 50 -9.05 -4.99 -9.41
N GLY A 51 -8.18 -4.55 -8.51
CA GLY A 51 -6.75 -4.80 -8.61
C GLY A 51 -6.37 -6.23 -8.21
N ASP A 52 -5.15 -6.61 -8.49
CA ASP A 52 -4.57 -7.85 -7.96
C ASP A 52 -4.43 -7.74 -6.42
N LEU A 53 -3.97 -6.60 -5.94
CA LEU A 53 -4.01 -6.20 -4.53
C LEU A 53 -5.28 -5.39 -4.22
N PRO A 54 -5.72 -5.30 -2.94
CA PRO A 54 -6.81 -4.41 -2.57
C PRO A 54 -6.52 -2.97 -2.97
N HIS A 55 -7.54 -2.25 -3.44
CA HIS A 55 -7.39 -0.81 -3.65
C HIS A 55 -7.15 -0.08 -2.33
N VAL A 56 -6.63 1.13 -2.39
CA VAL A 56 -6.13 1.86 -1.24
C VAL A 56 -6.92 3.15 -1.05
N LEU A 57 -7.35 3.41 0.18
CA LEU A 57 -7.76 4.73 0.61
C LEU A 57 -6.57 5.43 1.28
N ASP A 58 -6.10 6.49 0.66
CA ASP A 58 -5.02 7.34 1.14
C ASP A 58 -5.59 8.46 2.02
N VAL A 59 -5.25 8.43 3.32
CA VAL A 59 -5.83 9.28 4.36
C VAL A 59 -4.74 10.09 5.03
N GLU A 60 -4.48 11.29 4.49
CA GLU A 60 -3.41 12.19 4.96
C GLU A 60 -3.76 13.69 4.83
N LEU A 61 -5.01 14.00 4.46
CA LEU A 61 -5.47 15.37 4.31
C LEU A 61 -6.66 15.65 5.24
N THR A 62 -6.64 16.82 5.87
CA THR A 62 -7.79 17.29 6.69
C THR A 62 -8.90 17.89 5.84
N GLY A 63 -8.56 18.47 4.66
CA GLY A 63 -9.49 19.25 3.86
C GLY A 63 -10.12 20.38 4.64
N GLU A 64 -9.42 20.91 5.67
CA GLU A 64 -9.92 21.95 6.60
C GLU A 64 -11.19 21.52 7.36
N GLN A 65 -11.44 20.22 7.47
CA GLN A 65 -12.59 19.67 8.15
C GLN A 65 -12.27 19.32 9.61
N PRO A 66 -13.26 19.41 10.52
CA PRO A 66 -13.13 18.91 11.89
C PRO A 66 -12.84 17.40 11.91
N ASP A 67 -12.08 16.93 12.90
CA ASP A 67 -11.70 15.52 13.04
C ASP A 67 -12.89 14.55 12.99
N ARG A 68 -14.04 14.94 13.53
CA ARG A 68 -15.27 14.14 13.45
C ARG A 68 -15.67 13.88 12.00
N VAL A 69 -15.61 14.91 11.14
CA VAL A 69 -15.96 14.79 9.71
C VAL A 69 -14.93 13.92 9.00
N ILE A 70 -13.63 14.08 9.29
CA ILE A 70 -12.56 13.26 8.71
C ILE A 70 -12.82 11.77 9.03
N ARG A 71 -13.12 11.45 10.29
CA ARG A 71 -13.45 10.08 10.73
C ARG A 71 -14.65 9.50 10.02
N GLU A 72 -15.75 10.25 9.96
CA GLU A 72 -16.99 9.84 9.29
C GLU A 72 -16.75 9.57 7.79
N ARG A 73 -16.04 10.49 7.11
CA ARG A 73 -15.75 10.38 5.67
C ARG A 73 -14.79 9.22 5.37
N THR A 74 -13.78 9.00 6.21
CA THR A 74 -12.87 7.86 6.08
C THR A 74 -13.65 6.55 6.11
N LEU A 75 -14.49 6.31 7.14
CA LEU A 75 -15.28 5.09 7.23
C LEU A 75 -16.28 4.94 6.09
N ALA A 76 -16.91 6.03 5.65
CA ALA A 76 -17.83 5.99 4.54
C ALA A 76 -17.12 5.58 3.24
N CYS A 77 -15.96 6.18 2.91
CA CYS A 77 -15.19 5.82 1.73
C CYS A 77 -14.67 4.37 1.77
N LEU A 78 -14.23 3.88 2.95
CA LEU A 78 -13.79 2.49 3.08
C LEU A 78 -14.91 1.50 2.76
N ARG A 79 -16.12 1.74 3.29
CA ARG A 79 -17.30 0.91 3.01
C ARG A 79 -17.74 0.97 1.55
N GLU A 80 -17.69 2.16 0.95
CA GLU A 80 -17.99 2.32 -0.48
C GLU A 80 -16.97 1.59 -1.36
N LEU A 81 -15.67 1.68 -1.06
CA LEU A 81 -14.63 0.93 -1.78
C LEU A 81 -14.85 -0.58 -1.64
N GLU A 82 -15.10 -1.06 -0.43
CA GLU A 82 -15.40 -2.47 -0.18
C GLU A 82 -16.64 -2.93 -0.97
N GLY A 83 -17.71 -2.14 -0.95
CA GLY A 83 -18.92 -2.44 -1.68
C GLY A 83 -18.76 -2.46 -3.21
N ARG A 84 -17.93 -1.56 -3.76
CA ARG A 84 -17.68 -1.44 -5.21
C ARG A 84 -16.79 -2.54 -5.77
N PHE A 85 -15.78 -2.97 -5.02
CA PHE A 85 -14.78 -3.91 -5.50
C PHE A 85 -14.87 -5.30 -4.83
N GLY A 86 -15.80 -5.49 -3.88
CA GLY A 86 -16.04 -6.77 -3.21
C GLY A 86 -14.88 -7.23 -2.33
N ARG A 87 -13.97 -6.32 -1.97
CA ARG A 87 -12.76 -6.60 -1.20
C ARG A 87 -12.45 -5.44 -0.27
N LYS A 88 -12.05 -5.74 0.98
CA LYS A 88 -11.63 -4.72 1.94
C LYS A 88 -10.43 -3.94 1.40
N PRO A 89 -10.51 -2.61 1.30
CA PRO A 89 -9.36 -1.80 0.88
C PRO A 89 -8.28 -1.75 1.94
N LEU A 90 -7.06 -1.37 1.53
CA LEU A 90 -6.00 -0.92 2.43
C LEU A 90 -6.26 0.52 2.86
N VAL A 91 -5.84 0.86 4.07
CA VAL A 91 -5.73 2.24 4.54
C VAL A 91 -4.27 2.67 4.49
N TYR A 92 -3.94 3.63 3.63
CA TYR A 92 -2.63 4.29 3.67
C TYR A 92 -2.71 5.53 4.55
N THR A 93 -1.76 5.65 5.47
CA THR A 93 -1.63 6.82 6.34
C THR A 93 -0.27 6.82 7.06
N ALA A 94 -0.02 7.87 7.85
CA ALA A 94 1.10 7.97 8.77
C ALA A 94 0.62 8.28 10.20
N ASP A 95 1.39 7.83 11.21
CA ASP A 95 1.02 8.07 12.61
C ASP A 95 0.84 9.56 12.95
N TRP A 96 1.67 10.42 12.38
CA TRP A 96 1.61 11.88 12.63
C TRP A 96 0.30 12.51 12.17
N PHE A 97 -0.39 11.91 11.18
CA PHE A 97 -1.70 12.36 10.73
C PHE A 97 -2.83 11.60 11.45
N TRP A 98 -2.74 10.27 11.46
CA TRP A 98 -3.83 9.42 11.93
C TRP A 98 -4.12 9.57 13.42
N THR A 99 -3.07 9.47 14.24
CA THR A 99 -3.25 9.47 15.71
C THR A 99 -3.91 10.73 16.24
N PRO A 100 -3.53 11.96 15.82
CA PRO A 100 -4.23 13.17 16.29
C PRO A 100 -5.61 13.39 15.69
N HIS A 101 -5.85 13.04 14.42
CA HIS A 101 -7.11 13.38 13.75
C HIS A 101 -8.17 12.28 13.80
N ILE A 102 -7.75 11.02 13.78
CA ILE A 102 -8.66 9.87 13.71
C ILE A 102 -8.61 9.04 14.99
N GLY A 103 -7.41 8.68 15.43
CA GLY A 103 -7.22 7.88 16.64
C GLY A 103 -7.70 6.44 16.47
N ALA A 104 -8.00 5.77 17.59
CA ALA A 104 -8.51 4.41 17.62
C ALA A 104 -10.00 4.38 17.20
N GLN A 105 -10.26 4.52 15.90
CA GLN A 105 -11.60 4.53 15.36
C GLN A 105 -12.17 3.11 15.25
N PRO A 106 -13.31 2.80 15.90
CA PRO A 106 -13.96 1.50 15.76
C PRO A 106 -14.26 1.13 14.30
N GLY A 107 -14.01 -0.11 13.92
CA GLY A 107 -14.25 -0.64 12.58
C GLY A 107 -13.14 -0.34 11.56
N VAL A 108 -12.13 0.44 11.92
CA VAL A 108 -10.98 0.69 11.02
C VAL A 108 -9.94 -0.41 11.12
N ALA A 109 -9.72 -0.99 12.30
CA ALA A 109 -8.78 -2.11 12.48
C ALA A 109 -9.17 -3.38 11.67
N ASP A 110 -10.38 -3.40 11.11
CA ASP A 110 -10.83 -4.45 10.19
C ASP A 110 -10.23 -4.33 8.78
N TYR A 111 -9.60 -3.19 8.47
CA TYR A 111 -8.91 -2.90 7.21
C TYR A 111 -7.41 -2.98 7.41
N ASP A 112 -6.70 -3.56 6.46
CA ASP A 112 -5.24 -3.66 6.52
C ASP A 112 -4.57 -2.28 6.41
N LEU A 113 -3.49 -2.10 7.16
CA LEU A 113 -2.73 -0.86 7.22
C LEU A 113 -1.55 -0.87 6.23
N TRP A 114 -1.44 0.19 5.45
CA TRP A 114 -0.24 0.59 4.75
C TRP A 114 0.32 1.85 5.41
N VAL A 115 1.35 1.70 6.24
CA VAL A 115 1.88 2.80 7.04
C VAL A 115 3.08 3.48 6.37
N ALA A 116 3.08 4.81 6.35
CA ALA A 116 4.24 5.60 5.94
C ALA A 116 5.11 5.97 7.16
N HIS A 117 6.40 5.55 7.12
CA HIS A 117 7.40 5.91 8.12
C HIS A 117 8.81 5.77 7.54
N TYR A 118 9.45 6.89 7.18
CA TYR A 118 10.58 6.92 6.23
C TYR A 118 11.98 6.69 6.82
N TYR A 119 12.17 6.41 8.07
CA TYR A 119 13.48 6.42 8.72
C TYR A 119 14.26 5.11 8.65
N TRP A 120 13.91 4.20 7.71
CA TRP A 120 14.72 3.00 7.49
C TRP A 120 16.09 3.36 6.87
N PRO A 121 17.23 2.71 7.25
CA PRO A 121 17.36 1.59 8.20
C PRO A 121 17.53 1.99 9.67
N THR A 122 17.48 3.28 10.01
CA THR A 122 17.62 3.74 11.39
C THR A 122 16.50 3.22 12.29
N VAL A 123 15.29 3.10 11.72
CA VAL A 123 14.11 2.51 12.36
C VAL A 123 13.84 1.17 11.70
N GLN A 124 13.76 0.10 12.51
CA GLN A 124 13.56 -1.27 12.02
C GLN A 124 12.09 -1.66 11.90
N GLU A 125 11.20 -0.94 12.59
CA GLU A 125 9.75 -1.15 12.58
C GLU A 125 9.05 0.21 12.44
N PRO A 126 7.93 0.30 11.70
CA PRO A 126 7.20 1.55 11.59
C PRO A 126 6.46 1.88 12.87
N LYS A 127 6.24 3.15 13.11
CA LYS A 127 5.30 3.58 14.15
C LYS A 127 3.89 3.32 13.68
N VAL A 128 3.25 2.30 14.26
CA VAL A 128 1.87 1.90 13.93
C VAL A 128 0.89 2.91 14.56
N PRO A 129 -0.01 3.51 13.76
CA PRO A 129 -1.02 4.45 14.25
C PRO A 129 -2.04 3.80 15.19
N ALA A 130 -2.66 4.63 16.03
CA ALA A 130 -3.70 4.19 16.95
C ALA A 130 -4.86 3.46 16.24
N GLY A 131 -5.26 2.31 16.75
CA GLY A 131 -6.33 1.47 16.19
C GLY A 131 -5.83 0.19 15.54
N TRP A 132 -4.59 0.10 15.11
CA TRP A 132 -3.96 -1.12 14.62
C TRP A 132 -2.91 -1.65 15.59
N SER A 133 -2.69 -2.95 15.56
CA SER A 133 -1.60 -3.63 16.29
C SER A 133 -0.47 -4.09 15.36
N THR A 134 -0.70 -4.05 14.05
CA THR A 134 0.24 -4.51 13.02
C THR A 134 0.03 -3.74 11.72
N TRP A 135 0.90 -3.97 10.75
CA TRP A 135 0.84 -3.38 9.43
C TRP A 135 0.91 -4.48 8.35
N ARG A 136 0.37 -4.17 7.16
CA ARG A 136 0.43 -5.02 5.97
C ARG A 136 1.50 -4.55 5.00
N LEU A 137 1.59 -3.24 4.79
CA LEU A 137 2.63 -2.60 3.99
C LEU A 137 3.27 -1.48 4.79
N TRP A 138 4.56 -1.29 4.62
CA TRP A 138 5.32 -0.20 5.22
C TRP A 138 6.08 0.56 4.14
N GLN A 139 5.63 1.79 3.82
CA GLN A 139 6.38 2.72 2.98
C GLN A 139 7.54 3.29 3.81
N HIS A 140 8.72 2.72 3.59
CA HIS A 140 9.91 3.05 4.36
C HIS A 140 10.77 4.14 3.74
N SER A 141 10.51 4.50 2.47
CA SER A 141 11.22 5.54 1.74
C SER A 141 10.36 6.15 0.63
N ASN A 142 10.49 7.45 0.43
CA ASN A 142 9.96 8.19 -0.73
C ASN A 142 11.08 8.65 -1.67
N ARG A 143 12.28 8.04 -1.61
CA ARG A 143 13.47 8.44 -2.34
C ARG A 143 14.14 7.26 -3.04
N GLY A 144 13.39 6.19 -3.28
CA GLY A 144 13.89 5.02 -3.96
C GLY A 144 14.31 5.28 -5.40
N GLN A 145 15.11 4.37 -5.92
CA GLN A 145 15.50 4.36 -7.34
C GLN A 145 15.26 2.95 -7.89
N VAL A 146 14.59 2.88 -9.02
CA VAL A 146 14.33 1.64 -9.75
C VAL A 146 14.88 1.78 -11.15
N ALA A 147 15.63 0.78 -11.60
CA ALA A 147 16.23 0.79 -12.94
C ALA A 147 15.14 0.96 -14.01
N GLY A 148 15.35 1.92 -14.92
CA GLY A 148 14.39 2.26 -15.96
C GLY A 148 13.36 3.33 -15.57
N ILE A 149 13.32 3.77 -14.30
CA ILE A 149 12.47 4.87 -13.85
C ILE A 149 13.36 6.07 -13.49
N PRO A 150 13.29 7.18 -14.26
CA PRO A 150 14.18 8.32 -14.03
C PRO A 150 13.82 9.15 -12.78
N ALA A 151 12.59 9.05 -12.31
CA ALA A 151 12.11 9.73 -11.10
C ALA A 151 12.37 8.89 -9.85
N ARG A 152 12.35 9.54 -8.69
CA ARG A 152 12.30 8.83 -7.40
C ARG A 152 10.97 8.12 -7.25
N VAL A 153 11.01 6.97 -6.59
CA VAL A 153 9.82 6.15 -6.30
C VAL A 153 9.74 5.84 -4.81
N ASP A 154 8.55 5.54 -4.37
CA ASP A 154 8.34 5.01 -3.04
C ASP A 154 8.83 3.57 -2.97
N LEU A 155 9.34 3.18 -1.81
CA LEU A 155 9.78 1.81 -1.53
C LEU A 155 9.06 1.29 -0.31
N ASP A 156 8.59 0.05 -0.42
CA ASP A 156 7.72 -0.58 0.55
C ASP A 156 8.22 -1.95 0.97
N PHE A 157 7.99 -2.29 2.24
CA PHE A 157 8.05 -3.66 2.73
C PHE A 157 6.66 -4.24 2.82
N PHE A 158 6.51 -5.51 2.47
CA PHE A 158 5.33 -6.30 2.78
C PHE A 158 5.55 -7.02 4.11
N GLY A 159 4.56 -6.96 5.01
CA GLY A 159 4.60 -7.58 6.33
C GLY A 159 4.33 -9.09 6.26
N GLY A 160 5.13 -9.83 5.49
CA GLY A 160 4.99 -11.26 5.29
C GLY A 160 5.98 -11.81 4.28
N THR A 161 5.79 -13.08 3.91
CA THR A 161 6.60 -13.77 2.89
C THR A 161 6.10 -13.47 1.47
N MET A 162 6.85 -13.92 0.46
CA MET A 162 6.43 -13.81 -0.94
C MET A 162 5.17 -14.64 -1.22
N GLU A 163 5.08 -15.83 -0.63
CA GLU A 163 3.91 -16.71 -0.74
C GLU A 163 2.67 -16.05 -0.16
N GLU A 164 2.81 -15.37 0.98
CA GLU A 164 1.73 -14.61 1.60
C GLU A 164 1.32 -13.39 0.76
N LEU A 165 2.28 -12.72 0.11
CA LEU A 165 1.98 -11.63 -0.83
C LEU A 165 1.20 -12.14 -2.05
N ILE A 166 1.60 -13.28 -2.62
CA ILE A 166 0.91 -13.92 -3.74
C ILE A 166 -0.52 -14.28 -3.33
N ALA A 167 -0.70 -14.92 -2.18
CA ALA A 167 -2.01 -15.26 -1.63
C ALA A 167 -2.84 -14.00 -1.36
N TYR A 168 -2.22 -12.96 -0.81
CA TYR A 168 -2.86 -11.67 -0.59
C TYR A 168 -3.28 -10.98 -1.89
N ALA A 169 -2.58 -11.19 -2.98
CA ALA A 169 -2.95 -10.74 -4.31
C ALA A 169 -4.05 -11.60 -4.97
N GLY A 170 -4.62 -12.56 -4.26
CA GLY A 170 -5.65 -13.46 -4.80
C GLY A 170 -5.09 -14.49 -5.78
N GLY A 171 -3.76 -14.65 -5.82
CA GLY A 171 -3.07 -15.66 -6.62
C GLY A 171 -3.01 -17.01 -5.90
N ASP A 172 -2.85 -18.08 -6.66
CA ASP A 172 -2.46 -19.37 -6.12
C ASP A 172 -0.99 -19.26 -5.68
N PRO A 173 -0.62 -19.58 -4.43
CA PRO A 173 0.79 -19.63 -4.01
C PRO A 173 1.61 -20.67 -4.77
N ASN A 174 0.97 -21.52 -5.58
CA ASN A 174 1.58 -22.51 -6.46
C ASN A 174 1.26 -22.37 -7.97
N PRO A 175 1.02 -21.19 -8.55
CA PRO A 175 0.87 -21.13 -10.00
C PRO A 175 2.22 -21.48 -10.62
N PRO A 176 2.23 -22.19 -11.75
CA PRO A 176 3.43 -22.21 -12.57
C PRO A 176 3.77 -20.75 -12.91
N PRO A 177 5.03 -20.32 -12.75
CA PRO A 177 5.40 -18.93 -13.05
C PRO A 177 4.94 -18.62 -14.48
N PRO A 178 4.25 -17.48 -14.68
CA PRO A 178 3.87 -17.08 -16.03
C PRO A 178 5.12 -17.04 -16.92
N PRO A 179 5.05 -17.49 -18.17
CA PRO A 179 6.19 -17.52 -19.04
C PRO A 179 6.82 -16.12 -19.14
N GLY A 180 8.09 -16.01 -18.74
CA GLY A 180 8.85 -14.75 -18.69
C GLY A 180 9.06 -14.14 -17.30
N ILE A 181 8.49 -14.70 -16.23
CA ILE A 181 8.76 -14.23 -14.84
C ILE A 181 9.99 -14.89 -14.21
N GLU A 182 10.41 -16.07 -14.68
CA GLU A 182 11.62 -16.74 -14.15
C GLU A 182 12.87 -15.84 -14.04
N PRO A 183 13.15 -14.94 -15.00
CA PRO A 183 14.24 -13.98 -14.83
C PRO A 183 13.98 -12.93 -13.76
N ARG A 184 12.70 -12.66 -13.43
CA ARG A 184 12.29 -11.59 -12.49
C ARG A 184 12.27 -12.08 -11.05
N VAL A 185 11.80 -13.31 -10.81
CA VAL A 185 11.91 -13.95 -9.48
C VAL A 185 13.38 -14.14 -9.13
N ARG A 186 14.21 -14.61 -10.06
CA ARG A 186 15.67 -14.66 -9.88
C ARG A 186 16.32 -13.29 -9.67
N ASN A 187 15.77 -12.23 -10.25
CA ASN A 187 16.24 -10.88 -10.00
C ASN A 187 15.83 -10.38 -8.62
N LEU A 188 14.64 -10.72 -8.11
CA LEU A 188 14.20 -10.40 -6.74
C LEU A 188 14.99 -11.21 -5.72
N GLU A 189 15.24 -12.49 -5.96
CA GLU A 189 16.10 -13.33 -5.11
C GLU A 189 17.54 -12.83 -5.11
N ARG A 190 18.08 -12.44 -6.28
CA ARG A 190 19.40 -11.81 -6.38
C ARG A 190 19.43 -10.46 -5.66
N TRP A 191 18.40 -9.64 -5.80
CA TRP A 191 18.29 -8.33 -5.15
C TRP A 191 18.12 -8.48 -3.63
N ALA A 192 17.36 -9.46 -3.16
CA ALA A 192 17.29 -9.82 -1.74
C ALA A 192 18.67 -10.28 -1.23
N GLY A 193 19.40 -11.08 -2.01
CA GLY A 193 20.77 -11.49 -1.72
C GLY A 193 21.77 -10.33 -1.72
N GLU A 194 21.62 -9.36 -2.62
CA GLU A 194 22.43 -8.14 -2.69
C GLU A 194 22.12 -7.20 -1.52
N LEU A 195 20.85 -7.11 -1.09
CA LEU A 195 20.44 -6.39 0.13
C LEU A 195 20.99 -7.03 1.39
N ASP A 196 20.92 -8.35 1.50
CA ASP A 196 21.52 -9.10 2.61
C ASP A 196 23.05 -8.95 2.63
N ALA A 197 23.70 -8.93 1.47
CA ALA A 197 25.14 -8.71 1.36
C ALA A 197 25.53 -7.28 1.70
N TRP A 198 24.75 -6.30 1.26
CA TRP A 198 24.92 -4.89 1.60
C TRP A 198 24.70 -4.65 3.10
N ALA A 199 23.64 -5.21 3.68
CA ALA A 199 23.31 -5.12 5.09
C ALA A 199 24.45 -5.71 5.95
N ARG A 200 24.98 -6.88 5.57
CA ARG A 200 26.16 -7.48 6.23
C ARG A 200 27.41 -6.63 6.07
N GLY A 201 27.60 -6.00 4.92
CA GLY A 201 28.71 -5.06 4.67
C GLY A 201 28.63 -3.80 5.51
N GLN A 202 27.46 -3.45 6.03
CA GLN A 202 27.24 -2.34 6.96
C GLN A 202 27.25 -2.78 8.44
N GLY A 203 27.59 -4.02 8.73
CA GLY A 203 27.66 -4.56 10.10
C GLY A 203 26.31 -5.07 10.64
N TYR A 204 25.35 -5.33 9.79
CA TYR A 204 24.07 -5.95 10.17
C TYR A 204 24.19 -7.48 10.11
N ASP A 205 24.22 -8.13 11.26
CA ASP A 205 24.07 -9.56 11.41
C ASP A 205 22.62 -9.95 11.15
N GLY A 206 22.33 -10.43 9.95
CA GLY A 206 21.00 -10.81 9.45
C GLY A 206 20.13 -11.65 10.40
N VAL A 207 19.68 -11.05 11.50
CA VAL A 207 18.63 -11.60 12.35
C VAL A 207 17.30 -11.03 11.85
N ARG A 208 16.64 -11.79 10.98
CA ARG A 208 15.19 -11.61 10.82
C ARG A 208 14.55 -11.86 12.18
N PRO A 209 13.60 -11.05 12.63
CA PRO A 209 12.78 -11.42 13.77
C PRO A 209 12.04 -12.71 13.41
N THR A 210 12.53 -13.84 13.90
CA THR A 210 11.79 -15.09 13.85
C THR A 210 10.76 -15.06 14.95
N GLY A 211 9.49 -15.01 14.55
CA GLY A 211 8.42 -15.55 15.36
C GLY A 211 7.94 -14.64 16.46
N ILE A 212 6.77 -14.06 16.25
CA ILE A 212 5.83 -13.84 17.34
C ILE A 212 5.09 -15.16 17.52
N GLY A 213 5.39 -15.84 18.67
CA GLY A 213 4.57 -16.91 19.19
C GLY A 213 3.28 -16.36 19.79
#